data_98b00e07d8b6262dfacbc36ebeab7dec
#
_entry.id   98b00e07d8b6262dfacbc36ebeab7dec
#
_cell.length_a   1.000
_cell.length_b   1.000
_cell.length_c   1.000
_cell.angle_alpha   90.00
_cell.angle_beta   90.00
_cell.angle_gamma   90.00
#
_symmetry.space_group_name_H-M   'P 1'
#
loop_
_entity.id
_entity.type
_entity.pdbx_description
1 polymer ?
#
loop_
_entity_poly.entity_id
_entity_poly.type
_entity_poly.pdbx_seq_one_letter_code
_entity_poly.pdbx_strand_id
1 'polypeptide(L)'
;MQLNNLNIAVLGAGRSGRAAARLAIKHGARVCVFDASSSIDGWPEDIPLHTAATEEDGRAFHADMVVISPGIETDSPFVKSFGREGVETIGEMELACRFYHGRIIAITGTNGKTTTTSLVEKILLRAGKTAVACGNYGVPVAEILLRDSVPDVLALEVSSFQLETIRDFHPDVAVWLNFAPDHMDRYNCLLYTSP
;
A
#
# COMPACT_ATOMS: atom_id res chain seq x y z
N MET A 1 -6.09 -8.63 13.16
CA MET A 1 -6.74 -7.29 13.10
C MET A 1 -8.19 -7.45 12.65
N GLN A 2 -9.12 -6.67 13.16
CA GLN A 2 -10.51 -6.65 12.67
C GLN A 2 -10.82 -5.21 12.23
N LEU A 3 -11.45 -5.06 11.08
CA LEU A 3 -11.86 -3.75 10.53
C LEU A 3 -13.37 -3.52 10.66
N ASN A 4 -14.08 -4.41 11.40
CA ASN A 4 -15.52 -4.40 11.50
C ASN A 4 -16.06 -3.02 11.90
N ASN A 5 -16.91 -2.47 11.03
CA ASN A 5 -17.57 -1.19 11.20
C ASN A 5 -16.67 0.06 11.19
N LEU A 6 -15.36 -0.06 11.00
CA LEU A 6 -14.50 1.12 10.82
C LEU A 6 -14.87 1.85 9.53
N ASN A 7 -14.91 3.17 9.59
CA ASN A 7 -15.00 4.03 8.42
C ASN A 7 -13.59 4.28 7.88
N ILE A 8 -13.28 3.70 6.73
CA ILE A 8 -11.95 3.82 6.13
C ILE A 8 -12.00 4.71 4.91
N ALA A 9 -11.22 5.79 4.93
CA ALA A 9 -10.96 6.60 3.75
C ALA A 9 -9.78 5.98 2.98
N VAL A 10 -10.00 5.60 1.73
CA VAL A 10 -8.92 5.18 0.82
C VAL A 10 -8.61 6.32 -0.14
N LEU A 11 -7.39 6.83 -0.12
CA LEU A 11 -6.98 7.94 -0.96
C LEU A 11 -6.24 7.45 -2.21
N GLY A 12 -6.81 7.79 -3.38
CA GLY A 12 -6.36 7.35 -4.69
C GLY A 12 -7.12 6.15 -5.23
N ALA A 13 -7.71 6.31 -6.44
CA ALA A 13 -8.51 5.31 -7.12
C ALA A 13 -7.70 4.44 -8.12
N GLY A 14 -6.38 4.41 -7.99
CA GLY A 14 -5.52 3.53 -8.77
C GLY A 14 -5.65 2.04 -8.36
N ARG A 15 -4.79 1.19 -8.94
CA ARG A 15 -4.79 -0.26 -8.69
C ARG A 15 -4.62 -0.60 -7.20
N SER A 16 -3.68 0.06 -6.51
CA SER A 16 -3.44 -0.15 -5.07
C SER A 16 -4.63 0.27 -4.22
N GLY A 17 -5.21 1.45 -4.48
CA GLY A 17 -6.38 1.93 -3.74
C GLY A 17 -7.60 1.03 -3.93
N ARG A 18 -7.85 0.58 -5.16
CA ARG A 18 -8.92 -0.39 -5.45
C ARG A 18 -8.72 -1.71 -4.70
N ALA A 19 -7.49 -2.21 -4.66
CA ALA A 19 -7.16 -3.44 -3.95
C ALA A 19 -7.31 -3.28 -2.43
N ALA A 20 -6.82 -2.16 -1.88
CA ALA A 20 -6.98 -1.81 -0.47
C ALA A 20 -8.45 -1.71 -0.06
N ALA A 21 -9.26 -1.02 -0.87
CA ALA A 21 -10.69 -0.87 -0.62
C ALA A 21 -11.40 -2.22 -0.57
N ARG A 22 -11.16 -3.09 -1.55
CA ARG A 22 -11.74 -4.45 -1.57
C ARG A 22 -11.29 -5.29 -0.38
N LEU A 23 -10.00 -5.21 -0.01
CA LEU A 23 -9.49 -5.93 1.14
C LEU A 23 -10.16 -5.45 2.43
N ALA A 24 -10.28 -4.13 2.62
CA ALA A 24 -10.92 -3.56 3.79
C ALA A 24 -12.42 -3.95 3.88
N ILE A 25 -13.14 -3.89 2.77
CA ILE A 25 -14.55 -4.35 2.69
C ILE A 25 -14.66 -5.84 3.04
N LYS A 26 -13.79 -6.69 2.49
CA LYS A 26 -13.74 -8.13 2.81
C LYS A 26 -13.57 -8.39 4.32
N HIS A 27 -12.90 -7.48 5.02
CA HIS A 27 -12.69 -7.53 6.47
C HIS A 27 -13.68 -6.70 7.29
N GLY A 28 -14.83 -6.33 6.70
CA GLY A 28 -15.98 -5.75 7.40
C GLY A 28 -15.94 -4.24 7.58
N ALA A 29 -15.01 -3.52 6.94
CA ALA A 29 -14.98 -2.06 6.97
C ALA A 29 -16.07 -1.43 6.09
N ARG A 30 -16.47 -0.22 6.46
CA ARG A 30 -17.17 0.72 5.60
C ARG A 30 -16.14 1.58 4.90
N VAL A 31 -16.09 1.52 3.58
CA VAL A 31 -15.03 2.17 2.79
C VAL A 31 -15.63 3.23 1.88
N CYS A 32 -14.95 4.36 1.77
CA CYS A 32 -15.11 5.29 0.66
C CYS A 32 -13.74 5.62 0.07
N VAL A 33 -13.64 5.55 -1.26
CA VAL A 33 -12.41 5.92 -1.98
C VAL A 33 -12.53 7.36 -2.44
N PHE A 34 -11.47 8.13 -2.28
CA PHE A 34 -11.38 9.54 -2.66
C PHE A 34 -10.25 9.75 -3.66
N ASP A 35 -10.56 10.40 -4.78
CA ASP A 35 -9.58 10.72 -5.80
C ASP A 35 -9.76 12.16 -6.30
N ALA A 36 -8.67 12.86 -6.52
CA ALA A 36 -8.68 14.25 -7.01
C ALA A 36 -9.10 14.35 -8.48
N SER A 37 -9.03 13.25 -9.25
CA SER A 37 -9.47 13.21 -10.64
C SER A 37 -10.98 13.40 -10.73
N SER A 38 -11.44 14.10 -11.78
CA SER A 38 -12.87 14.36 -11.99
C SER A 38 -13.66 13.13 -12.47
N SER A 39 -12.97 12.14 -13.01
CA SER A 39 -13.57 10.86 -13.45
C SER A 39 -12.55 9.73 -13.37
N ILE A 40 -13.03 8.53 -13.07
CA ILE A 40 -12.24 7.29 -13.06
C ILE A 40 -12.97 6.25 -13.89
N ASP A 41 -12.39 5.88 -15.01
CA ASP A 41 -12.99 4.89 -15.91
C ASP A 41 -12.90 3.46 -15.33
N GLY A 42 -13.96 2.67 -15.56
CA GLY A 42 -14.00 1.26 -15.16
C GLY A 42 -13.90 1.02 -13.65
N TRP A 43 -14.39 1.98 -12.86
CA TRP A 43 -14.46 1.78 -11.40
C TRP A 43 -15.59 0.81 -11.05
N PRO A 44 -15.37 -0.13 -10.11
CA PRO A 44 -16.40 -1.07 -9.66
C PRO A 44 -17.56 -0.35 -8.96
N GLU A 45 -18.81 -0.67 -9.34
CA GLU A 45 -19.99 -0.05 -8.75
C GLU A 45 -20.22 -0.41 -7.28
N ASP A 46 -19.66 -1.52 -6.83
CA ASP A 46 -19.75 -2.03 -5.45
C ASP A 46 -18.79 -1.33 -4.47
N ILE A 47 -17.91 -0.45 -4.96
CA ILE A 47 -16.98 0.32 -4.12
C ILE A 47 -17.32 1.81 -4.18
N PRO A 48 -17.80 2.42 -3.09
CA PRO A 48 -18.06 3.86 -3.04
C PRO A 48 -16.84 4.69 -3.45
N LEU A 49 -17.04 5.57 -4.44
CA LEU A 49 -16.01 6.46 -4.98
C LEU A 49 -16.50 7.91 -4.96
N HIS A 50 -15.64 8.79 -4.45
CA HIS A 50 -15.80 10.24 -4.52
C HIS A 50 -14.70 10.83 -5.40
N THR A 51 -15.07 11.30 -6.58
CA THR A 51 -14.16 11.96 -7.54
C THR A 51 -14.12 13.47 -7.33
N ALA A 52 -13.12 14.15 -7.91
CA ALA A 52 -12.86 15.57 -7.67
C ALA A 52 -12.79 15.92 -6.18
N ALA A 53 -12.29 14.99 -5.38
CA ALA A 53 -12.24 15.10 -3.93
C ALA A 53 -11.33 16.24 -3.49
N THR A 54 -11.76 16.96 -2.48
CA THR A 54 -11.13 18.15 -1.92
C THR A 54 -10.78 17.95 -0.43
N GLU A 55 -10.08 18.91 0.15
CA GLU A 55 -9.84 18.94 1.60
C GLU A 55 -11.13 19.07 2.42
N GLU A 56 -12.19 19.68 1.86
CA GLU A 56 -13.47 19.82 2.54
C GLU A 56 -14.14 18.46 2.72
N ASP A 57 -14.06 17.60 1.71
CA ASP A 57 -14.53 16.22 1.78
C ASP A 57 -13.78 15.43 2.86
N GLY A 58 -12.46 15.63 2.95
CA GLY A 58 -11.65 15.03 4.00
C GLY A 58 -12.07 15.45 5.40
N ARG A 59 -12.32 16.76 5.60
CA ARG A 59 -12.82 17.28 6.89
C ARG A 59 -14.22 16.77 7.24
N ALA A 60 -15.05 16.54 6.24
CA ALA A 60 -16.42 16.04 6.43
C ALA A 60 -16.49 14.54 6.67
N PHE A 61 -15.55 13.77 6.10
CA PHE A 61 -15.50 12.32 6.23
C PHE A 61 -14.86 11.90 7.56
N HIS A 62 -15.65 11.45 8.49
CA HIS A 62 -15.18 11.00 9.80
C HIS A 62 -14.47 9.64 9.69
N ALA A 63 -13.22 9.63 9.21
CA ALA A 63 -12.41 8.42 9.10
C ALA A 63 -11.96 7.90 10.48
N ASP A 64 -12.00 6.57 10.65
CA ASP A 64 -11.36 5.86 11.76
C ASP A 64 -9.94 5.41 11.36
N MET A 65 -9.69 5.29 10.05
CA MET A 65 -8.39 4.99 9.44
C MET A 65 -8.31 5.60 8.05
N VAL A 66 -7.13 6.02 7.66
CA VAL A 66 -6.82 6.50 6.30
C VAL A 66 -5.83 5.54 5.65
N VAL A 67 -6.15 5.07 4.44
CA VAL A 67 -5.26 4.25 3.62
C VAL A 67 -4.87 5.02 2.37
N ILE A 68 -3.58 5.23 2.16
CA ILE A 68 -3.09 6.01 1.02
C ILE A 68 -2.42 5.15 -0.04
N SER A 69 -2.60 5.52 -1.30
CA SER A 69 -1.85 4.93 -2.42
C SER A 69 -0.42 5.48 -2.47
N PRO A 70 0.59 4.67 -2.88
CA PRO A 70 2.00 5.07 -2.84
C PRO A 70 2.36 6.36 -3.59
N GLY A 71 1.57 6.74 -4.59
CA GLY A 71 1.78 7.97 -5.37
C GLY A 71 1.31 9.25 -4.69
N ILE A 72 0.62 9.16 -3.55
CA ILE A 72 0.07 10.32 -2.84
C ILE A 72 1.06 10.76 -1.76
N GLU A 73 1.34 12.05 -1.71
CA GLU A 73 2.24 12.63 -0.71
C GLU A 73 1.57 12.65 0.66
N THR A 74 2.20 11.98 1.64
CA THR A 74 1.68 11.78 3.01
C THR A 74 1.44 13.09 3.75
N ASP A 75 2.29 14.09 3.49
CA ASP A 75 2.24 15.40 4.16
C ASP A 75 1.35 16.42 3.46
N SER A 76 0.71 16.07 2.35
CA SER A 76 -0.15 16.97 1.60
C SER A 76 -1.34 17.46 2.44
N PRO A 77 -1.83 18.70 2.23
CA PRO A 77 -3.02 19.21 2.90
C PRO A 77 -4.24 18.31 2.68
N PHE A 78 -4.36 17.70 1.50
CA PHE A 78 -5.42 16.76 1.18
C PHE A 78 -5.41 15.55 2.11
N VAL A 79 -4.26 14.87 2.26
CA VAL A 79 -4.14 13.70 3.18
C VAL A 79 -4.41 14.13 4.62
N LYS A 80 -3.82 15.25 5.05
CA LYS A 80 -4.01 15.79 6.41
C LYS A 80 -5.46 16.14 6.73
N SER A 81 -6.27 16.47 5.73
CA SER A 81 -7.68 16.80 5.94
C SER A 81 -8.53 15.60 6.39
N PHE A 82 -8.13 14.38 6.05
CA PHE A 82 -8.77 13.14 6.53
C PHE A 82 -8.26 12.70 7.91
N GLY A 83 -7.04 13.12 8.27
CA GLY A 83 -6.41 12.82 9.55
C GLY A 83 -7.00 13.63 10.69
N ARG A 84 -7.21 12.98 11.84
CA ARG A 84 -7.55 13.63 13.13
C ARG A 84 -6.64 13.02 14.18
N GLU A 85 -6.57 13.65 15.35
CA GLU A 85 -5.84 13.08 16.47
C GLU A 85 -6.34 11.66 16.77
N GLY A 86 -5.41 10.68 16.76
CA GLY A 86 -5.70 9.28 16.95
C GLY A 86 -6.12 8.50 15.69
N VAL A 87 -6.30 9.14 14.53
CA VAL A 87 -6.58 8.46 13.26
C VAL A 87 -5.26 8.01 12.62
N GLU A 88 -5.14 6.72 12.41
CA GLU A 88 -3.98 6.13 11.75
C GLU A 88 -4.02 6.36 10.24
N THR A 89 -2.91 6.84 9.68
CA THR A 89 -2.68 6.92 8.23
C THR A 89 -1.60 5.94 7.84
N ILE A 90 -1.95 4.99 6.96
CA ILE A 90 -1.07 3.89 6.50
C ILE A 90 -1.14 3.73 4.98
N GLY A 91 -0.16 3.02 4.41
CA GLY A 91 -0.19 2.62 3.00
C GLY A 91 -0.96 1.32 2.76
N GLU A 92 -1.29 1.06 1.48
CA GLU A 92 -1.91 -0.21 1.05
C GLU A 92 -1.10 -1.44 1.49
N MET A 93 0.23 -1.35 1.32
CA MET A 93 1.15 -2.42 1.69
C MET A 93 1.08 -2.73 3.19
N GLU A 94 1.13 -1.72 4.03
CA GLU A 94 0.99 -1.87 5.49
C GLU A 94 -0.34 -2.53 5.85
N LEU A 95 -1.46 -1.99 5.30
CA LEU A 95 -2.78 -2.58 5.53
C LEU A 95 -2.81 -4.06 5.16
N ALA A 96 -2.32 -4.41 3.98
CA ALA A 96 -2.35 -5.78 3.48
C ALA A 96 -1.46 -6.72 4.31
N CYS A 97 -0.25 -6.28 4.65
CA CYS A 97 0.67 -7.10 5.44
C CYS A 97 0.14 -7.44 6.84
N ARG A 98 -0.74 -6.62 7.42
CA ARG A 98 -1.41 -6.95 8.69
C ARG A 98 -2.36 -8.15 8.59
N PHE A 99 -2.79 -8.54 7.40
CA PHE A 99 -3.65 -9.70 7.11
C PHE A 99 -2.89 -10.88 6.50
N TYR A 100 -1.62 -10.70 6.17
CA TYR A 100 -0.81 -11.77 5.64
C TYR A 100 -0.17 -12.59 6.75
N HIS A 101 -0.25 -13.92 6.65
CA HIS A 101 0.26 -14.83 7.68
C HIS A 101 1.41 -15.72 7.18
N GLY A 102 1.81 -15.57 5.91
CA GLY A 102 2.97 -16.25 5.35
C GLY A 102 4.28 -15.51 5.63
N ARG A 103 5.33 -15.88 4.94
CA ARG A 103 6.66 -15.28 5.06
C ARG A 103 6.85 -14.11 4.11
N ILE A 104 7.53 -13.06 4.57
CA ILE A 104 7.82 -11.88 3.76
C ILE A 104 9.34 -11.73 3.62
N ILE A 105 9.80 -11.70 2.36
CA ILE A 105 11.16 -11.27 2.00
C ILE A 105 11.03 -9.90 1.35
N ALA A 106 11.33 -8.85 2.09
CA ALA A 106 11.27 -7.48 1.62
C ALA A 106 12.57 -7.08 0.92
N ILE A 107 12.48 -6.49 -0.26
CA ILE A 107 13.62 -6.04 -1.05
C ILE A 107 13.47 -4.55 -1.35
N THR A 108 14.45 -3.75 -0.91
CA THR A 108 14.50 -2.31 -1.17
C THR A 108 15.87 -1.88 -1.67
N GLY A 109 15.99 -0.62 -2.05
CA GLY A 109 17.20 -0.01 -2.59
C GLY A 109 16.88 0.87 -3.80
N THR A 110 17.84 1.66 -4.25
CA THR A 110 17.64 2.53 -5.42
C THR A 110 17.52 1.71 -6.70
N ASN A 111 18.46 0.79 -6.97
CA ASN A 111 18.52 0.01 -8.20
C ASN A 111 18.50 -1.50 -7.93
N GLY A 112 17.94 -2.26 -8.88
CA GLY A 112 17.94 -3.72 -8.86
C GLY A 112 16.79 -4.37 -8.08
N LYS A 113 15.91 -3.62 -7.45
CA LYS A 113 14.76 -4.13 -6.70
C LYS A 113 13.95 -5.16 -7.48
N THR A 114 13.42 -4.77 -8.63
CA THR A 114 12.56 -5.60 -9.48
C THR A 114 13.25 -6.89 -9.92
N THR A 115 14.51 -6.79 -10.36
CA THR A 115 15.30 -7.95 -10.79
C THR A 115 15.51 -8.93 -9.64
N THR A 116 15.89 -8.42 -8.45
CA THR A 116 16.12 -9.24 -7.27
C THR A 116 14.83 -9.88 -6.78
N THR A 117 13.72 -9.13 -6.73
CA THR A 117 12.41 -9.64 -6.33
C THR A 117 11.94 -10.78 -7.23
N SER A 118 12.07 -10.60 -8.56
CA SER A 118 11.73 -11.65 -9.52
C SER A 118 12.67 -12.88 -9.43
N LEU A 119 13.94 -12.65 -9.10
CA LEU A 119 14.89 -13.75 -8.91
C LEU A 119 14.58 -14.57 -7.66
N VAL A 120 14.26 -13.90 -6.56
CA VAL A 120 13.85 -14.54 -5.30
C VAL A 120 12.60 -15.39 -5.51
N GLU A 121 11.57 -14.85 -6.17
CA GLU A 121 10.38 -15.64 -6.54
C GLU A 121 10.73 -16.91 -7.31
N LYS A 122 11.54 -16.80 -8.38
CA LYS A 122 11.94 -17.94 -9.21
C LYS A 122 12.72 -18.99 -8.44
N ILE A 123 13.59 -18.58 -7.52
CA ILE A 123 14.36 -19.49 -6.66
C ILE A 123 13.41 -20.26 -5.74
N LEU A 124 12.47 -19.56 -5.10
CA LEU A 124 11.48 -20.17 -4.19
C LEU A 124 10.57 -21.17 -4.92
N LEU A 125 10.07 -20.80 -6.10
CA LEU A 125 9.26 -21.69 -6.93
C LEU A 125 10.02 -22.96 -7.33
N ARG A 126 11.31 -22.84 -7.71
CA ARG A 126 12.17 -24.00 -8.02
C ARG A 126 12.46 -24.86 -6.78
N ALA A 127 12.44 -24.27 -5.60
CA ALA A 127 12.57 -24.99 -4.33
C ALA A 127 11.23 -25.61 -3.86
N GLY A 128 10.19 -25.59 -4.69
CA GLY A 128 8.88 -26.19 -4.40
C GLY A 128 8.02 -25.39 -3.42
N LYS A 129 8.32 -24.10 -3.22
CA LYS A 129 7.51 -23.20 -2.40
C LYS A 129 6.48 -22.49 -3.27
N THR A 130 5.33 -22.13 -2.69
CA THR A 130 4.42 -21.20 -3.32
C THR A 130 4.89 -19.78 -3.00
N ALA A 131 5.27 -19.01 -4.03
CA ALA A 131 5.80 -17.67 -3.87
C ALA A 131 5.29 -16.74 -4.97
N VAL A 132 5.26 -15.44 -4.69
CA VAL A 132 4.90 -14.41 -5.68
C VAL A 132 5.72 -13.15 -5.47
N ALA A 133 6.20 -12.57 -6.59
CA ALA A 133 6.77 -11.23 -6.63
C ALA A 133 5.65 -10.19 -6.65
N CYS A 134 5.71 -9.20 -5.75
CA CYS A 134 4.63 -8.24 -5.53
C CYS A 134 5.13 -6.93 -4.91
N GLY A 135 4.22 -6.02 -4.64
CA GLY A 135 4.46 -4.76 -3.95
C GLY A 135 4.55 -3.57 -4.90
N ASN A 136 5.62 -2.78 -4.80
CA ASN A 136 5.83 -1.61 -5.66
C ASN A 136 5.89 -1.97 -7.16
N TYR A 137 6.35 -3.17 -7.46
CA TYR A 137 6.33 -3.76 -8.79
C TYR A 137 5.32 -4.91 -8.87
N GLY A 138 4.63 -5.00 -10.00
CA GLY A 138 3.72 -6.11 -10.30
C GLY A 138 2.34 -5.96 -9.70
N VAL A 139 2.02 -6.73 -8.69
CA VAL A 139 0.68 -6.83 -8.09
C VAL A 139 0.70 -6.24 -6.68
N PRO A 140 -0.25 -5.36 -6.32
CA PRO A 140 -0.41 -4.91 -4.94
C PRO A 140 -0.62 -6.09 -3.98
N VAL A 141 -0.10 -5.98 -2.76
CA VAL A 141 -0.22 -7.05 -1.75
C VAL A 141 -1.68 -7.35 -1.43
N ALA A 142 -2.50 -6.31 -1.31
CA ALA A 142 -3.95 -6.46 -1.08
C ALA A 142 -4.65 -7.29 -2.16
N GLU A 143 -4.24 -7.14 -3.43
CA GLU A 143 -4.82 -7.91 -4.54
C GLU A 143 -4.46 -9.40 -4.44
N ILE A 144 -3.28 -9.74 -3.90
CA ILE A 144 -2.89 -11.13 -3.67
C ILE A 144 -3.76 -11.76 -2.59
N LEU A 145 -4.06 -11.03 -1.52
CA LEU A 145 -4.90 -11.51 -0.41
C LEU A 145 -6.38 -11.66 -0.79
N LEU A 146 -6.78 -11.14 -1.93
CA LEU A 146 -8.12 -11.31 -2.48
C LEU A 146 -8.26 -12.58 -3.35
N ARG A 147 -7.18 -13.28 -3.66
CA ARG A 147 -7.19 -14.52 -4.44
C ARG A 147 -7.72 -15.70 -3.61
N ASP A 148 -8.20 -16.73 -4.28
CA ASP A 148 -8.64 -17.98 -3.65
C ASP A 148 -7.48 -18.74 -2.97
N SER A 149 -6.26 -18.58 -3.50
CA SER A 149 -5.04 -19.17 -2.94
C SER A 149 -4.01 -18.08 -2.72
N VAL A 150 -3.59 -17.93 -1.47
CA VAL A 150 -2.55 -16.98 -1.04
C VAL A 150 -1.23 -17.74 -0.93
N PRO A 151 -0.12 -17.25 -1.51
CA PRO A 151 1.17 -17.94 -1.47
C PRO A 151 1.78 -17.95 -0.06
N ASP A 152 2.65 -18.93 0.20
CA ASP A 152 3.37 -19.07 1.48
C ASP A 152 4.42 -17.98 1.67
N VAL A 153 4.98 -17.45 0.56
CA VAL A 153 6.04 -16.44 0.60
C VAL A 153 5.74 -15.28 -0.35
N LEU A 154 5.85 -14.07 0.16
CA LEU A 154 5.88 -12.85 -0.65
C LEU A 154 7.35 -12.43 -0.87
N ALA A 155 7.79 -12.37 -2.13
CA ALA A 155 8.96 -11.61 -2.52
C ALA A 155 8.47 -10.17 -2.78
N LEU A 156 8.67 -9.29 -1.80
CA LEU A 156 8.03 -8.00 -1.74
C LEU A 156 9.01 -6.88 -2.13
N GLU A 157 8.78 -6.26 -3.28
CA GLU A 157 9.47 -5.04 -3.64
C GLU A 157 8.89 -3.87 -2.86
N VAL A 158 9.75 -3.14 -2.13
CA VAL A 158 9.34 -2.01 -1.31
C VAL A 158 10.05 -0.74 -1.77
N SER A 159 9.27 0.31 -2.05
CA SER A 159 9.77 1.65 -2.33
C SER A 159 9.94 2.48 -1.05
N SER A 160 10.76 3.54 -1.13
CA SER A 160 10.89 4.52 -0.04
C SER A 160 9.54 5.12 0.36
N PHE A 161 8.67 5.40 -0.62
CA PHE A 161 7.33 5.96 -0.37
C PHE A 161 6.42 5.02 0.44
N GLN A 162 6.52 3.71 0.18
CA GLN A 162 5.76 2.73 0.96
C GLN A 162 6.30 2.62 2.39
N LEU A 163 7.59 2.82 2.60
CA LEU A 163 8.22 2.80 3.92
C LEU A 163 7.86 4.01 4.80
N GLU A 164 7.48 5.15 4.19
CA GLU A 164 7.00 6.32 4.94
C GLU A 164 5.73 6.03 5.76
N THR A 165 4.96 5.03 5.37
CA THR A 165 3.62 4.74 5.90
C THR A 165 3.52 3.42 6.63
N ILE A 166 4.64 2.79 6.95
CA ILE A 166 4.68 1.57 7.75
C ILE A 166 4.50 1.88 9.24
N ARG A 167 3.89 0.94 9.95
CA ARG A 167 3.68 0.98 11.41
C ARG A 167 4.05 -0.34 12.06
N ASP A 168 3.41 -1.43 11.62
CA ASP A 168 3.57 -2.77 12.17
C ASP A 168 4.26 -3.72 11.19
N PHE A 169 4.58 -3.25 9.97
CA PHE A 169 5.21 -4.05 8.94
C PHE A 169 6.53 -4.65 9.43
N HIS A 170 6.60 -5.97 9.42
CA HIS A 170 7.77 -6.70 9.90
C HIS A 170 8.07 -7.88 8.95
N PRO A 171 9.04 -7.76 8.03
CA PRO A 171 9.44 -8.84 7.16
C PRO A 171 10.28 -9.89 7.90
N ASP A 172 10.19 -11.17 7.50
CA ASP A 172 11.08 -12.23 7.99
C ASP A 172 12.52 -12.03 7.53
N VAL A 173 12.69 -11.47 6.33
CA VAL A 173 13.99 -11.11 5.75
C VAL A 173 13.87 -9.74 5.10
N ALA A 174 14.79 -8.85 5.43
CA ALA A 174 14.93 -7.56 4.77
C ALA A 174 16.24 -7.50 3.98
N VAL A 175 16.16 -7.13 2.72
CA VAL A 175 17.28 -6.99 1.80
C VAL A 175 17.39 -5.54 1.34
N TRP A 176 18.50 -4.90 1.70
CA TRP A 176 18.84 -3.59 1.18
C TRP A 176 19.96 -3.71 0.15
N LEU A 177 19.66 -3.44 -1.11
CA LEU A 177 20.58 -3.69 -2.21
C LEU A 177 21.67 -2.61 -2.34
N ASN A 178 21.25 -1.37 -2.37
CA ASN A 178 22.13 -0.23 -2.57
C ASN A 178 21.42 1.08 -2.26
N PHE A 179 22.20 2.15 -2.21
CA PHE A 179 21.73 3.50 -1.96
C PHE A 179 22.40 4.47 -2.95
N ALA A 180 21.60 5.26 -3.65
CA ALA A 180 22.05 6.33 -4.53
C ALA A 180 20.99 7.45 -4.55
N PRO A 181 21.35 8.69 -4.96
CA PRO A 181 20.37 9.76 -5.11
C PRO A 181 19.26 9.37 -6.08
N ASP A 182 18.01 9.42 -5.60
CA ASP A 182 16.81 9.17 -6.38
C ASP A 182 15.66 9.98 -5.77
N HIS A 183 14.66 10.34 -6.58
CA HIS A 183 13.49 11.11 -6.13
C HIS A 183 13.82 12.39 -5.34
N MET A 184 14.88 13.11 -5.75
CA MET A 184 15.34 14.32 -5.06
C MET A 184 14.39 15.51 -5.19
N ASP A 185 13.38 15.42 -6.03
CA ASP A 185 12.23 16.31 -6.12
C ASP A 185 11.31 16.22 -4.90
N ARG A 186 11.22 15.03 -4.29
CA ARG A 186 10.42 14.76 -3.09
C ARG A 186 11.22 14.81 -1.79
N TYR A 187 12.50 14.46 -1.83
CA TYR A 187 13.36 14.38 -0.65
C TYR A 187 14.45 15.46 -0.65
N ASN A 188 14.48 16.27 0.39
CA ASN A 188 15.46 17.36 0.52
C ASN A 188 16.86 16.89 0.96
N CYS A 189 17.03 15.63 1.35
CA CYS A 189 18.28 15.07 1.82
C CYS A 189 18.35 13.56 1.55
N LEU A 190 19.52 13.09 1.11
CA LEU A 190 19.78 11.66 0.87
C LEU A 190 19.49 10.77 2.08
N LEU A 191 19.74 11.26 3.29
CA LEU A 191 19.51 10.50 4.52
C LEU A 191 18.01 10.24 4.77
N TYR A 192 17.11 11.03 4.20
CA TYR A 192 15.66 10.84 4.29
C TYR A 192 15.08 10.04 3.12
N THR A 193 15.90 9.69 2.12
CA THR A 193 15.49 8.85 0.99
C THR A 193 15.71 7.35 1.25
N SER A 194 16.29 7.05 2.39
CA SER A 194 16.57 5.68 2.80
C SER A 194 15.81 5.37 4.09
N PRO A 195 15.08 4.28 4.12
CA PRO A 195 14.45 3.80 5.34
C PRO A 195 15.46 3.30 6.35
#